data_a14a5fa8231da763391809392d4b3ebc
#
_entry.id   a14a5fa8231da763391809392d4b3ebc
#
_cell.length_a   1.000
_cell.length_b   1.000
_cell.length_c   1.000
_cell.angle_alpha   90.00
_cell.angle_beta   90.00
_cell.angle_gamma   90.00
#
_symmetry.space_group_name_H-M   'P 1'
#
loop_
_entity.id
_entity.type
_entity.pdbx_description
1 polymer ?
#
loop_
_entity_poly.entity_id
_entity_poly.type
_entity_poly.pdbx_seq_one_letter_code
_entity_poly.pdbx_strand_id
1 'polypeptide(L)'
;MHPLDKFKYCPICGSSHFEEQDEKSKRCNECGFEYYMNPSSANVALILNEKEELLVVRREKEPAKGTLDLPGGFADIGETSEQGVIREVKEETGLNVKKVRYLFSIPNKYRYSDFDIPTLDMFYLCQVDDFTSLKAMDDASEVKWIAIKDIHPKQFGLKSIQQGLIQFIKKMP
;
A
#
# COMPACT_ATOMS: atom_id res chain seq x y z
N MET A 1 3.41 13.47 18.22
CA MET A 1 3.27 12.11 18.81
C MET A 1 4.32 11.25 18.15
N HIS A 2 5.19 10.65 18.95
CA HIS A 2 6.28 9.81 18.47
C HIS A 2 5.71 8.52 17.85
N PRO A 3 6.23 7.99 16.73
CA PRO A 3 5.67 6.83 16.06
C PRO A 3 5.65 5.55 16.94
N LEU A 4 6.50 5.49 17.96
CA LEU A 4 6.57 4.39 18.92
C LEU A 4 5.92 4.72 20.29
N ASP A 5 5.06 5.72 20.38
CA ASP A 5 4.44 6.13 21.66
C ASP A 5 3.69 5.00 22.36
N LYS A 6 3.09 4.07 21.60
CA LYS A 6 2.37 2.92 22.14
C LYS A 6 3.30 1.79 22.63
N PHE A 7 4.56 1.80 22.25
CA PHE A 7 5.57 0.82 22.67
C PHE A 7 6.14 1.24 24.03
N LYS A 8 5.49 0.80 25.11
CA LYS A 8 5.84 1.21 26.48
C LYS A 8 6.95 0.38 27.11
N TYR A 9 7.18 -0.83 26.57
CA TYR A 9 8.14 -1.80 27.13
C TYR A 9 9.12 -2.24 26.05
N CYS A 10 10.36 -2.52 26.48
CA CYS A 10 11.37 -3.09 25.62
C CYS A 10 10.95 -4.50 25.16
N PRO A 11 10.93 -4.79 23.84
CA PRO A 11 10.50 -6.08 23.35
C PRO A 11 11.50 -7.22 23.64
N ILE A 12 12.73 -6.90 24.09
CA ILE A 12 13.77 -7.89 24.39
C ILE A 12 13.76 -8.27 25.87
N CYS A 13 13.77 -7.28 26.78
CA CYS A 13 13.90 -7.57 28.22
C CYS A 13 12.66 -7.18 29.05
N GLY A 14 11.62 -6.60 28.44
CA GLY A 14 10.39 -6.21 29.13
C GLY A 14 10.50 -4.94 29.98
N SER A 15 11.67 -4.29 30.04
CA SER A 15 11.86 -3.07 30.83
C SER A 15 10.94 -1.93 30.36
N SER A 16 10.40 -1.17 31.33
CA SER A 16 9.66 0.07 31.07
C SER A 16 10.57 1.26 30.71
N HIS A 17 11.89 1.14 30.91
CA HIS A 17 12.88 2.15 30.55
C HIS A 17 13.23 2.05 29.06
N PHE A 18 12.19 2.11 28.20
CA PHE A 18 12.29 2.10 26.74
C PHE A 18 11.95 3.50 26.22
N GLU A 19 12.98 4.34 26.11
CA GLU A 19 12.85 5.78 25.95
C GLU A 19 13.10 6.23 24.51
N GLU A 20 12.53 7.40 24.16
CA GLU A 20 12.76 8.02 22.86
C GLU A 20 14.21 8.44 22.71
N GLN A 21 14.85 8.00 21.61
CA GLN A 21 16.22 8.32 21.24
C GLN A 21 16.27 9.42 20.20
N ASP A 22 15.42 9.31 19.17
CA ASP A 22 15.24 10.30 18.10
C ASP A 22 13.79 10.25 17.59
N GLU A 23 13.46 10.91 16.47
CA GLU A 23 12.12 11.05 15.90
C GLU A 23 11.44 9.72 15.49
N LYS A 24 12.18 8.62 15.40
CA LYS A 24 11.69 7.31 14.94
C LYS A 24 12.23 6.12 15.71
N SER A 25 13.07 6.34 16.73
CA SER A 25 13.67 5.26 17.50
C SER A 25 13.44 5.38 18.99
N LYS A 26 13.44 4.22 19.66
CA LYS A 26 13.50 4.07 21.11
C LYS A 26 14.66 3.18 21.52
N ARG A 27 15.29 3.49 22.65
CA ARG A 27 16.37 2.70 23.23
C ARG A 27 16.04 2.26 24.63
N CYS A 28 16.38 1.03 24.96
CA CYS A 28 16.25 0.48 26.31
C CYS A 28 17.48 0.83 27.14
N ASN A 29 17.26 1.50 28.27
CA ASN A 29 18.35 1.86 29.19
C ASN A 29 18.90 0.65 29.98
N GLU A 30 18.16 -0.47 30.07
CA GLU A 30 18.59 -1.67 30.79
C GLU A 30 19.43 -2.60 29.92
N CYS A 31 18.96 -2.97 28.71
CA CYS A 31 19.64 -3.94 27.85
C CYS A 31 20.32 -3.32 26.63
N GLY A 32 20.18 -2.02 26.40
CA GLY A 32 20.76 -1.30 25.27
C GLY A 32 20.10 -1.56 23.91
N PHE A 33 19.00 -2.38 23.87
CA PHE A 33 18.30 -2.61 22.62
C PHE A 33 17.72 -1.32 22.05
N GLU A 34 17.90 -1.12 20.76
CA GLU A 34 17.38 0.03 20.03
C GLU A 34 16.47 -0.44 18.89
N TYR A 35 15.29 0.18 18.78
CA TYR A 35 14.31 -0.13 17.76
C TYR A 35 13.99 1.12 16.92
N TYR A 36 14.05 0.96 15.61
CA TYR A 36 13.72 1.99 14.63
C TYR A 36 12.40 1.68 13.93
N MET A 37 11.46 2.64 13.95
CA MET A 37 10.25 2.56 13.12
C MET A 37 10.60 3.00 11.69
N ASN A 38 10.72 2.04 10.81
CA ASN A 38 10.91 2.31 9.37
C ASN A 38 9.56 2.19 8.64
N PRO A 39 9.36 2.91 7.52
CA PRO A 39 8.17 2.74 6.70
C PRO A 39 8.07 1.30 6.19
N SER A 40 6.88 0.71 6.32
CA SER A 40 6.57 -0.56 5.67
C SER A 40 6.45 -0.35 4.17
N SER A 41 6.92 -1.32 3.39
CA SER A 41 6.76 -1.32 1.94
C SER A 41 5.34 -1.72 1.57
N ALA A 42 4.67 -0.94 0.72
CA ALA A 42 3.38 -1.26 0.14
C ALA A 42 3.43 -1.08 -1.38
N ASN A 43 2.73 -1.93 -2.10
CA ASN A 43 2.74 -1.99 -3.55
C ASN A 43 1.39 -1.58 -4.11
N VAL A 44 1.37 -0.84 -5.21
CA VAL A 44 0.16 -0.34 -5.86
C VAL A 44 0.26 -0.58 -7.36
N ALA A 45 -0.72 -1.29 -7.91
CA ALA A 45 -0.78 -1.62 -9.34
C ALA A 45 -1.69 -0.65 -10.11
N LEU A 46 -1.15 -0.04 -11.15
CA LEU A 46 -1.89 0.66 -12.18
C LEU A 46 -2.01 -0.30 -13.39
N ILE A 47 -3.21 -0.74 -13.69
CA ILE A 47 -3.51 -1.67 -14.79
C ILE A 47 -4.48 -0.99 -15.74
N LEU A 48 -4.06 -0.84 -17.00
CA LEU A 48 -4.89 -0.26 -18.06
C LEU A 48 -5.28 -1.33 -19.06
N ASN A 49 -6.51 -1.24 -19.58
CA ASN A 49 -6.94 -2.00 -20.74
C ASN A 49 -6.71 -1.21 -22.05
N GLU A 50 -7.05 -1.82 -23.19
CA GLU A 50 -6.91 -1.23 -24.53
C GLU A 50 -7.76 0.03 -24.75
N LYS A 51 -8.78 0.27 -23.91
CA LYS A 51 -9.67 1.45 -23.97
C LYS A 51 -9.18 2.59 -23.07
N GLU A 52 -7.96 2.47 -22.50
CA GLU A 52 -7.43 3.42 -21.51
C GLU A 52 -8.32 3.55 -20.26
N GLU A 53 -8.95 2.44 -19.85
CA GLU A 53 -9.65 2.37 -18.59
C GLU A 53 -8.74 1.77 -17.53
N LEU A 54 -8.76 2.32 -16.32
CA LEU A 54 -7.99 1.89 -15.16
C LEU A 54 -8.80 0.85 -14.37
N LEU A 55 -8.16 -0.26 -14.04
CA LEU A 55 -8.73 -1.24 -13.12
C LEU A 55 -8.71 -0.67 -11.70
N VAL A 56 -9.88 -0.67 -11.07
CA VAL A 56 -10.03 -0.28 -9.68
C VAL A 56 -10.74 -1.38 -8.89
N VAL A 57 -10.44 -1.43 -7.60
CA VAL A 57 -11.08 -2.33 -6.64
C VAL A 57 -11.90 -1.52 -5.63
N ARG A 58 -12.84 -2.17 -4.95
CA ARG A 58 -13.53 -1.62 -3.78
C ARG A 58 -13.00 -2.29 -2.53
N ARG A 59 -12.55 -1.53 -1.57
CA ARG A 59 -12.01 -2.02 -0.29
C ARG A 59 -13.10 -2.75 0.52
N GLU A 60 -12.78 -3.96 0.97
CA GLU A 60 -13.65 -4.71 1.87
C GLU A 60 -13.32 -4.48 3.34
N LYS A 61 -12.06 -4.11 3.66
CA LYS A 61 -11.55 -3.93 5.01
C LYS A 61 -11.23 -2.47 5.35
N GLU A 62 -11.18 -2.17 6.65
CA GLU A 62 -10.63 -0.90 7.13
C GLU A 62 -9.10 -0.85 6.95
N PRO A 63 -8.51 0.33 6.81
CA PRO A 63 -9.13 1.65 6.77
C PRO A 63 -9.84 1.92 5.44
N ALA A 64 -10.80 2.85 5.48
CA ALA A 64 -11.51 3.34 4.29
C ALA A 64 -12.37 2.27 3.57
N LYS A 65 -12.94 1.32 4.31
CA LYS A 65 -13.87 0.31 3.79
C LYS A 65 -14.96 0.93 2.91
N GLY A 66 -15.26 0.28 1.78
CA GLY A 66 -16.29 0.69 0.83
C GLY A 66 -15.85 1.78 -0.16
N THR A 67 -14.66 2.37 -0.01
CA THR A 67 -14.11 3.32 -0.98
C THR A 67 -13.41 2.60 -2.14
N LEU A 68 -13.13 3.34 -3.20
CA LEU A 68 -12.30 2.82 -4.29
C LEU A 68 -10.83 2.76 -3.87
N ASP A 69 -10.11 1.82 -4.47
CA ASP A 69 -8.68 1.65 -4.34
C ASP A 69 -8.08 1.11 -5.64
N LEU A 70 -6.78 0.96 -5.68
CA LEU A 70 -6.05 0.25 -6.72
C LEU A 70 -5.61 -1.12 -6.18
N PRO A 71 -5.49 -2.15 -7.01
CA PRO A 71 -4.96 -3.44 -6.56
C PRO A 71 -3.58 -3.28 -5.93
N GLY A 72 -3.36 -3.93 -4.78
CA GLY A 72 -2.10 -3.83 -4.07
C GLY A 72 -2.21 -4.04 -2.57
N GLY A 73 -1.04 -4.14 -1.92
CA GLY A 73 -0.94 -4.38 -0.48
C GLY A 73 0.49 -4.31 0.02
N PHE A 74 0.71 -4.80 1.24
CA PHE A 74 2.04 -4.84 1.84
C PHE A 74 2.93 -5.87 1.16
N ALA A 75 4.23 -5.54 1.06
CA ALA A 75 5.22 -6.53 0.68
C ALA A 75 5.41 -7.56 1.80
N ASP A 76 5.52 -8.83 1.43
CA ASP A 76 5.85 -9.91 2.35
C ASP A 76 7.35 -9.97 2.67
N ILE A 77 7.69 -10.59 3.80
CA ILE A 77 9.09 -10.80 4.18
C ILE A 77 9.77 -11.72 3.15
N GLY A 78 10.84 -11.23 2.55
CA GLY A 78 11.65 -11.99 1.61
C GLY A 78 11.22 -11.88 0.14
N GLU A 79 10.19 -11.10 -0.18
CA GLU A 79 9.85 -10.79 -1.57
C GLU A 79 10.39 -9.42 -2.01
N THR A 80 10.63 -9.24 -3.31
CA THR A 80 10.86 -7.92 -3.87
C THR A 80 9.54 -7.17 -4.05
N SER A 81 9.60 -5.85 -4.17
CA SER A 81 8.39 -5.05 -4.39
C SER A 81 7.67 -5.40 -5.70
N GLU A 82 8.42 -5.78 -6.75
CA GLU A 82 7.86 -6.27 -8.01
C GLU A 82 7.15 -7.62 -7.84
N GLN A 83 7.70 -8.53 -7.03
CA GLN A 83 7.05 -9.79 -6.68
C GLN A 83 5.76 -9.54 -5.90
N GLY A 84 5.81 -8.62 -4.91
CA GLY A 84 4.66 -8.25 -4.11
C GLY A 84 3.51 -7.70 -4.94
N VAL A 85 3.76 -6.76 -5.85
CA VAL A 85 2.68 -6.22 -6.69
C VAL A 85 2.08 -7.28 -7.62
N ILE A 86 2.89 -8.24 -8.12
CA ILE A 86 2.40 -9.35 -8.95
C ILE A 86 1.49 -10.27 -8.13
N ARG A 87 1.91 -10.63 -6.91
CA ARG A 87 1.14 -11.47 -5.99
C ARG A 87 -0.20 -10.81 -5.64
N GLU A 88 -0.18 -9.56 -5.19
CA GLU A 88 -1.39 -8.80 -4.82
C GLU A 88 -2.40 -8.69 -5.97
N VAL A 89 -1.93 -8.35 -7.17
CA VAL A 89 -2.81 -8.32 -8.35
C VAL A 89 -3.46 -9.69 -8.59
N LYS A 90 -2.70 -10.77 -8.41
CA LYS A 90 -3.22 -12.12 -8.57
C LYS A 90 -4.25 -12.48 -7.51
N GLU A 91 -3.99 -12.15 -6.25
CA GLU A 91 -4.84 -12.45 -5.10
C GLU A 91 -6.15 -11.68 -5.15
N GLU A 92 -6.11 -10.37 -5.43
CA GLU A 92 -7.30 -9.51 -5.42
C GLU A 92 -8.13 -9.56 -6.70
N THR A 93 -7.51 -9.85 -7.86
CA THR A 93 -8.17 -9.71 -9.17
C THR A 93 -8.17 -10.98 -10.02
N GLY A 94 -7.39 -12.00 -9.65
CA GLY A 94 -7.21 -13.20 -10.44
C GLY A 94 -6.34 -13.04 -11.69
N LEU A 95 -5.87 -11.82 -11.99
CA LEU A 95 -5.09 -11.53 -13.20
C LEU A 95 -3.64 -12.00 -13.08
N ASN A 96 -3.02 -12.26 -14.24
CA ASN A 96 -1.60 -12.59 -14.35
C ASN A 96 -0.83 -11.42 -14.96
N VAL A 97 0.02 -10.77 -14.16
CA VAL A 97 0.89 -9.69 -14.63
C VAL A 97 2.04 -10.26 -15.46
N LYS A 98 2.25 -9.71 -16.65
CA LYS A 98 3.34 -10.09 -17.57
C LYS A 98 4.57 -9.22 -17.43
N LYS A 99 4.37 -7.93 -17.17
CA LYS A 99 5.45 -6.96 -17.05
C LYS A 99 5.11 -5.93 -16.00
N VAL A 100 6.11 -5.57 -15.21
CA VAL A 100 6.01 -4.55 -14.15
C VAL A 100 7.00 -3.45 -14.46
N ARG A 101 6.56 -2.19 -14.33
CA ARG A 101 7.42 -1.00 -14.44
C ARG A 101 7.17 -0.06 -13.27
N TYR A 102 8.18 0.15 -12.45
CA TYR A 102 8.14 1.15 -11.38
C TYR A 102 7.93 2.55 -11.96
N LEU A 103 7.10 3.35 -11.31
CA LEU A 103 6.77 4.72 -11.71
C LEU A 103 7.28 5.76 -10.71
N PHE A 104 6.87 5.63 -9.46
CA PHE A 104 7.20 6.53 -8.35
C PHE A 104 6.74 5.92 -7.02
N SER A 105 7.11 6.56 -5.91
CA SER A 105 6.60 6.21 -4.59
C SER A 105 6.04 7.44 -3.87
N ILE A 106 5.13 7.21 -2.93
CA ILE A 106 4.50 8.24 -2.10
C ILE A 106 4.49 7.78 -0.65
N PRO A 107 5.00 8.60 0.29
CA PRO A 107 4.88 8.30 1.71
C PRO A 107 3.43 8.38 2.17
N ASN A 108 3.02 7.46 3.07
CA ASN A 108 1.67 7.41 3.58
C ASN A 108 1.66 7.05 5.07
N LYS A 109 0.52 7.19 5.70
CA LYS A 109 0.21 6.67 7.03
C LYS A 109 -0.99 5.76 6.94
N TYR A 110 -0.77 4.49 7.19
CA TYR A 110 -1.80 3.47 7.17
C TYR A 110 -2.29 3.20 8.60
N ARG A 111 -3.57 3.47 8.87
CA ARG A 111 -4.17 3.25 10.18
C ARG A 111 -4.56 1.79 10.34
N TYR A 112 -3.94 1.09 11.28
CA TYR A 112 -4.25 -0.30 11.58
C TYR A 112 -4.26 -0.51 13.11
N SER A 113 -5.33 -1.15 13.64
CA SER A 113 -5.46 -1.45 15.08
C SER A 113 -5.16 -0.24 15.98
N ASP A 114 -5.72 0.93 15.64
CA ASP A 114 -5.46 2.19 16.35
C ASP A 114 -3.99 2.64 16.39
N PHE A 115 -3.19 2.13 15.46
CA PHE A 115 -1.79 2.49 15.29
C PHE A 115 -1.55 3.02 13.88
N ASP A 116 -0.80 4.13 13.76
CA ASP A 116 -0.42 4.70 12.48
C ASP A 116 0.89 4.08 12.01
N ILE A 117 0.82 3.21 11.02
CA ILE A 117 2.00 2.59 10.40
C ILE A 117 2.47 3.51 9.27
N PRO A 118 3.69 4.06 9.34
CA PRO A 118 4.26 4.73 8.19
C PRO A 118 4.47 3.73 7.06
N THR A 119 4.06 4.08 5.84
CA THR A 119 4.28 3.26 4.65
C THR A 119 4.97 4.06 3.55
N LEU A 120 5.65 3.35 2.66
CA LEU A 120 6.12 3.85 1.39
C LEU A 120 5.38 3.08 0.30
N ASP A 121 4.38 3.73 -0.28
CA ASP A 121 3.51 3.14 -1.30
C ASP A 121 4.19 3.30 -2.66
N MET A 122 4.59 2.16 -3.26
CA MET A 122 5.32 2.09 -4.53
C MET A 122 4.35 1.79 -5.67
N PHE A 123 4.30 2.67 -6.65
CA PHE A 123 3.38 2.60 -7.78
C PHE A 123 4.03 1.97 -8.99
N TYR A 124 3.35 0.98 -9.55
CA TYR A 124 3.80 0.22 -10.71
C TYR A 124 2.77 0.26 -11.83
N LEU A 125 3.23 0.45 -13.06
CA LEU A 125 2.42 0.12 -14.23
C LEU A 125 2.57 -1.38 -14.51
N CYS A 126 1.46 -2.10 -14.41
CA CYS A 126 1.39 -3.55 -14.59
C CYS A 126 0.69 -3.87 -15.91
N GLN A 127 1.40 -4.55 -16.80
CA GLN A 127 0.84 -5.02 -18.07
C GLN A 127 0.21 -6.40 -17.87
N VAL A 128 -1.04 -6.51 -18.32
CA VAL A 128 -1.82 -7.76 -18.36
C VAL A 128 -2.33 -7.93 -19.78
N ASP A 129 -2.19 -9.13 -20.33
CA ASP A 129 -2.57 -9.41 -21.73
C ASP A 129 -3.93 -10.12 -21.81
N ASP A 130 -4.38 -10.76 -20.71
CA ASP A 130 -5.63 -11.52 -20.65
C ASP A 130 -6.43 -11.15 -19.40
N PHE A 131 -7.63 -10.65 -19.60
CA PHE A 131 -8.56 -10.23 -18.57
C PHE A 131 -9.70 -11.22 -18.31
N THR A 132 -9.66 -12.41 -18.91
CA THR A 132 -10.74 -13.42 -18.79
C THR A 132 -10.93 -13.94 -17.37
N SER A 133 -9.86 -13.94 -16.56
CA SER A 133 -9.89 -14.37 -15.15
C SER A 133 -10.26 -13.25 -14.17
N LEU A 134 -10.56 -12.03 -14.64
CA LEU A 134 -10.87 -10.89 -13.79
C LEU A 134 -12.10 -11.13 -12.92
N LYS A 135 -11.91 -11.12 -11.61
CA LYS A 135 -12.97 -11.19 -10.59
C LYS A 135 -12.47 -10.58 -9.29
N ALA A 136 -13.38 -10.04 -8.50
CA ALA A 136 -13.05 -9.60 -7.14
C ALA A 136 -12.74 -10.80 -6.24
N MET A 137 -11.64 -10.74 -5.51
CA MET A 137 -11.16 -11.80 -4.60
C MET A 137 -10.50 -11.14 -3.39
N ASP A 138 -10.26 -11.91 -2.32
CA ASP A 138 -9.59 -11.53 -1.09
C ASP A 138 -10.15 -10.23 -0.49
N ASP A 139 -9.36 -9.19 -0.40
CA ASP A 139 -9.71 -7.90 0.22
C ASP A 139 -10.48 -6.95 -0.71
N ALA A 140 -10.78 -7.38 -1.94
CA ALA A 140 -11.58 -6.66 -2.92
C ALA A 140 -13.02 -7.19 -2.98
N SER A 141 -14.02 -6.36 -2.66
CA SER A 141 -15.43 -6.72 -2.79
C SER A 141 -16.01 -6.52 -4.19
N GLU A 142 -15.36 -5.70 -5.01
CA GLU A 142 -15.76 -5.37 -6.38
C GLU A 142 -14.53 -5.02 -7.21
N VAL A 143 -14.51 -5.40 -8.47
CA VAL A 143 -13.54 -4.91 -9.47
C VAL A 143 -14.29 -4.24 -10.60
N LYS A 144 -13.77 -3.14 -11.13
CA LYS A 144 -14.36 -2.44 -12.27
C LYS A 144 -13.34 -1.63 -13.05
N TRP A 145 -13.69 -1.34 -14.30
CA TRP A 145 -12.94 -0.43 -15.16
C TRP A 145 -13.52 0.98 -15.10
N ILE A 146 -12.67 1.98 -14.98
CA ILE A 146 -13.05 3.40 -15.03
C ILE A 146 -12.17 4.09 -16.07
N ALA A 147 -12.78 4.76 -17.03
CA ALA A 147 -12.02 5.55 -18.01
C ALA A 147 -11.19 6.62 -17.28
N ILE A 148 -9.94 6.81 -17.69
CA ILE A 148 -9.00 7.74 -17.03
C ILE A 148 -9.59 9.14 -16.86
N LYS A 149 -10.32 9.63 -17.85
CA LYS A 149 -10.99 10.94 -17.81
C LYS A 149 -12.08 11.07 -16.75
N ASP A 150 -12.64 9.91 -16.31
CA ASP A 150 -13.73 9.83 -15.33
C ASP A 150 -13.22 9.46 -13.92
N ILE A 151 -11.91 9.33 -13.75
CA ILE A 151 -11.28 9.09 -12.45
C ILE A 151 -11.39 10.34 -11.58
N HIS A 152 -12.05 10.20 -10.46
CA HIS A 152 -12.13 11.23 -9.42
C HIS A 152 -11.33 10.80 -8.19
N PRO A 153 -10.10 11.32 -7.97
CA PRO A 153 -9.23 10.87 -6.87
C PRO A 153 -9.87 10.88 -5.49
N LYS A 154 -10.82 11.80 -5.24
CA LYS A 154 -11.56 11.88 -3.96
C LYS A 154 -12.45 10.68 -3.65
N GLN A 155 -12.73 9.80 -4.62
CA GLN A 155 -13.48 8.56 -4.41
C GLN A 155 -12.62 7.44 -3.82
N PHE A 156 -11.30 7.63 -3.82
CA PHE A 156 -10.32 6.70 -3.25
C PHE A 156 -10.05 7.07 -1.79
N GLY A 157 -10.08 6.08 -0.91
CA GLY A 157 -10.04 6.32 0.53
C GLY A 157 -8.67 6.69 1.08
N LEU A 158 -7.59 6.22 0.44
CA LEU A 158 -6.22 6.43 0.90
C LEU A 158 -5.59 7.67 0.24
N LYS A 159 -4.94 8.51 1.05
CA LYS A 159 -4.34 9.76 0.56
C LYS A 159 -3.23 9.55 -0.46
N SER A 160 -2.40 8.54 -0.26
CA SER A 160 -1.34 8.18 -1.21
C SER A 160 -1.90 7.78 -2.57
N ILE A 161 -2.99 7.00 -2.58
CA ILE A 161 -3.68 6.60 -3.82
C ILE A 161 -4.23 7.83 -4.55
N GLN A 162 -4.89 8.76 -3.82
CA GLN A 162 -5.37 10.01 -4.41
C GLN A 162 -4.24 10.81 -5.06
N GLN A 163 -3.11 10.96 -4.35
CA GLN A 163 -1.92 11.68 -4.84
C GLN A 163 -1.27 10.96 -6.03
N GLY A 164 -1.17 9.62 -5.94
CA GLY A 164 -0.61 8.78 -7.00
C GLY A 164 -1.41 8.87 -8.29
N LEU A 165 -2.74 8.84 -8.20
CA LEU A 165 -3.63 9.01 -9.34
C LEU A 165 -3.47 10.39 -9.98
N ILE A 166 -3.42 11.46 -9.18
CA ILE A 166 -3.18 12.81 -9.69
C ILE A 166 -1.84 12.89 -10.42
N GLN A 167 -0.78 12.29 -9.85
CA GLN A 167 0.55 12.28 -10.47
C GLN A 167 0.58 11.44 -11.74
N PHE A 168 -0.08 10.28 -11.75
CA PHE A 168 -0.15 9.39 -12.90
C PHE A 168 -0.90 10.04 -14.07
N ILE A 169 -2.12 10.55 -13.83
CA ILE A 169 -2.96 11.19 -14.86
C ILE A 169 -2.25 12.39 -15.51
N LYS A 170 -1.53 13.20 -14.72
CA LYS A 170 -0.76 14.34 -15.25
C LYS A 170 0.40 13.94 -16.17
N LYS A 171 0.90 12.71 -16.08
CA LYS A 171 2.02 12.21 -16.88
C LYS A 171 1.56 11.38 -18.08
N MET A 172 0.28 11.12 -18.19
CA MET A 172 -0.28 10.53 -19.41
C MET A 172 -0.27 11.58 -20.53
N PRO A 173 0.07 11.16 -21.77
CA PRO A 173 0.14 12.08 -22.92
C PRO A 173 -1.21 12.69 -23.29
#